data_673511193d2fac2dfb4804fba226a087
#
_entry.id   673511193d2fac2dfb4804fba226a087
#
_cell.length_a   1.000
_cell.length_b   1.000
_cell.length_c   1.000
_cell.angle_alpha   90.00
_cell.angle_beta   90.00
_cell.angle_gamma   90.00
#
_symmetry.space_group_name_H-M   'P 1'
#
loop_
_entity.id
_entity.type
_entity.pdbx_description
1 polymer ?
#
loop_
_entity_poly.entity_id
_entity_poly.type
_entity_poly.pdbx_seq_one_letter_code
_entity_poly.pdbx_strand_id
1 'polypeptide(L)'
;ESKLMGSINQIEIFDTGIAILAGLMIIPAVFAFSGGNPETLNAGPSLMFITLPKVFASMGIGTGAGILFFVLVLLAALTSAVSLMETSVSTFMDELHWSRKKATVFMTVVMIFLGTLSCLGYGPLADITVIGMQFLDFFDFLTNSVMMPIAAIATCLLVSRVIGVEKIENEVTEGGHPFKRKAIFQFMIKYLCPIFAAIILVSSVANAFGWISM
;
A
#
# COMPACT_ATOMS: atom_id res chain seq x y z
N GLU A 1 -24.28 3.01 15.67
CA GLU A 1 -22.92 2.67 16.17
C GLU A 1 -22.47 1.39 15.48
N SER A 2 -21.51 1.51 14.58
CA SER A 2 -20.95 0.35 13.89
C SER A 2 -20.14 -0.48 14.88
N LYS A 3 -20.42 -1.78 14.95
CA LYS A 3 -19.65 -2.71 15.79
C LYS A 3 -18.21 -2.74 15.28
N LEU A 4 -17.27 -2.11 15.99
CA LEU A 4 -15.86 -1.96 15.58
C LEU A 4 -15.26 -3.29 15.09
N MET A 5 -15.41 -4.36 15.87
CA MET A 5 -14.92 -5.69 15.48
C MET A 5 -15.63 -6.27 14.25
N GLY A 6 -16.90 -5.96 14.03
CA GLY A 6 -17.61 -6.39 12.83
C GLY A 6 -17.07 -5.73 11.58
N SER A 7 -16.83 -4.43 11.65
CA SER A 7 -16.27 -3.66 10.55
C SER A 7 -14.84 -4.10 10.23
N ILE A 8 -13.99 -4.31 11.25
CA ILE A 8 -12.62 -4.81 11.06
C ILE A 8 -12.61 -6.17 10.39
N ASN A 9 -13.43 -7.13 10.85
CA ASN A 9 -13.50 -8.46 10.24
C ASN A 9 -13.99 -8.41 8.79
N GLN A 10 -14.95 -7.55 8.47
CA GLN A 10 -15.41 -7.37 7.09
C GLN A 10 -14.30 -6.82 6.20
N ILE A 11 -13.58 -5.80 6.63
CA ILE A 11 -12.45 -5.22 5.90
C ILE A 11 -11.38 -6.30 5.67
N GLU A 12 -10.98 -7.05 6.71
CA GLU A 12 -9.98 -8.11 6.63
C GLU A 12 -10.37 -9.19 5.60
N ILE A 13 -11.62 -9.66 5.64
CA ILE A 13 -12.10 -10.71 4.74
C ILE A 13 -12.17 -10.21 3.29
N PHE A 14 -12.71 -9.01 3.07
CA PHE A 14 -12.83 -8.46 1.71
C PHE A 14 -11.46 -8.12 1.12
N ASP A 15 -10.59 -7.47 1.87
CA ASP A 15 -9.25 -7.08 1.40
C ASP A 15 -8.42 -8.32 1.05
N THR A 16 -8.31 -9.27 1.98
CA THR A 16 -7.57 -10.52 1.77
C THR A 16 -8.19 -11.37 0.65
N GLY A 17 -9.51 -11.47 0.62
CA GLY A 17 -10.22 -12.23 -0.40
C GLY A 17 -10.02 -11.67 -1.80
N ILE A 18 -10.12 -10.36 -1.97
CA ILE A 18 -9.89 -9.69 -3.26
C ILE A 18 -8.42 -9.81 -3.67
N ALA A 19 -7.47 -9.65 -2.75
CA ALA A 19 -6.05 -9.79 -3.04
C ALA A 19 -5.70 -11.21 -3.54
N ILE A 20 -6.22 -12.25 -2.89
CA ILE A 20 -6.03 -13.64 -3.31
C ILE A 20 -6.66 -13.88 -4.68
N LEU A 21 -7.90 -13.45 -4.90
CA LEU A 21 -8.59 -13.60 -6.19
C LEU A 21 -7.84 -12.88 -7.31
N ALA A 22 -7.39 -11.65 -7.08
CA ALA A 22 -6.61 -10.90 -8.05
C ALA A 22 -5.29 -11.63 -8.39
N GLY A 23 -4.57 -12.14 -7.40
CA GLY A 23 -3.35 -12.93 -7.62
C GLY A 23 -3.61 -14.20 -8.43
N LEU A 24 -4.67 -14.95 -8.09
CA LEU A 24 -5.07 -16.16 -8.80
C LEU A 24 -5.52 -15.89 -10.25
N MET A 25 -6.03 -14.71 -10.56
CA MET A 25 -6.43 -14.33 -11.92
C MET A 25 -5.25 -13.77 -12.73
N ILE A 26 -4.50 -12.83 -12.16
CA ILE A 26 -3.48 -12.07 -12.88
C ILE A 26 -2.23 -12.93 -13.13
N ILE A 27 -1.72 -13.63 -12.11
CA ILE A 27 -0.47 -14.38 -12.22
C ILE A 27 -0.55 -15.47 -13.30
N PRO A 28 -1.56 -16.35 -13.32
CA PRO A 28 -1.67 -17.35 -14.37
C PRO A 28 -1.93 -16.75 -15.75
N ALA A 29 -2.72 -15.67 -15.82
CA ALA A 29 -3.00 -15.00 -17.10
C ALA A 29 -1.70 -14.44 -17.70
N VAL A 30 -0.93 -13.68 -16.92
CA VAL A 30 0.36 -13.11 -17.38
C VAL A 30 1.31 -14.22 -17.78
N PHE A 31 1.44 -15.30 -17.00
CA PHE A 31 2.32 -16.42 -17.30
C PHE A 31 1.92 -17.14 -18.61
N ALA A 32 0.63 -17.39 -18.80
CA ALA A 32 0.12 -18.03 -20.01
C ALA A 32 0.36 -17.20 -21.28
N PHE A 33 0.14 -15.88 -21.21
CA PHE A 33 0.32 -14.97 -22.35
C PHE A 33 1.75 -14.50 -22.57
N SER A 34 2.66 -14.69 -21.60
CA SER A 34 4.09 -14.40 -21.75
C SER A 34 4.90 -15.56 -22.36
N GLY A 35 4.25 -16.67 -22.68
CA GLY A 35 4.92 -17.87 -23.15
C GLY A 35 5.73 -18.60 -22.07
N GLY A 36 5.38 -18.38 -20.79
CA GLY A 36 6.04 -19.02 -19.66
C GLY A 36 7.33 -18.33 -19.18
N ASN A 37 7.57 -17.07 -19.60
CA ASN A 37 8.75 -16.33 -19.15
C ASN A 37 8.53 -15.75 -17.74
N PRO A 38 9.27 -16.19 -16.70
CA PRO A 38 9.12 -15.70 -15.33
C PRO A 38 9.42 -14.20 -15.17
N GLU A 39 10.29 -13.63 -16.02
CA GLU A 39 10.68 -12.22 -15.95
C GLU A 39 9.52 -11.25 -16.20
N THR A 40 8.47 -11.72 -16.88
CA THR A 40 7.26 -10.91 -17.10
C THR A 40 6.36 -10.80 -15.88
N LEU A 41 6.61 -11.61 -14.84
CA LEU A 41 5.88 -11.61 -13.58
C LEU A 41 6.46 -10.62 -12.55
N ASN A 42 7.45 -9.82 -12.93
CA ASN A 42 7.99 -8.81 -12.04
C ASN A 42 6.88 -7.88 -11.56
N ALA A 43 6.69 -7.83 -10.24
CA ALA A 43 5.71 -6.98 -9.60
C ALA A 43 6.04 -5.50 -9.83
N GLY A 44 5.02 -4.65 -9.77
CA GLY A 44 5.20 -3.22 -9.85
C GLY A 44 4.41 -2.55 -10.98
N PRO A 45 4.65 -1.27 -11.23
CA PRO A 45 3.94 -0.49 -12.24
C PRO A 45 4.05 -1.07 -13.66
N SER A 46 5.17 -1.69 -14.02
CA SER A 46 5.41 -2.31 -15.32
C SER A 46 4.46 -3.50 -15.58
N LEU A 47 4.11 -4.28 -14.57
CA LEU A 47 3.12 -5.35 -14.71
C LEU A 47 1.75 -4.77 -15.12
N MET A 48 1.32 -3.70 -14.49
CA MET A 48 0.01 -3.10 -14.71
C MET A 48 -0.06 -2.33 -16.04
N PHE A 49 0.96 -1.54 -16.38
CA PHE A 49 0.90 -0.59 -17.50
C PHE A 49 1.57 -1.08 -18.79
N ILE A 50 2.41 -2.11 -18.70
CA ILE A 50 3.10 -2.68 -19.87
C ILE A 50 2.60 -4.10 -20.15
N THR A 51 2.59 -4.97 -19.14
CA THR A 51 2.29 -6.39 -19.34
C THR A 51 0.79 -6.65 -19.51
N LEU A 52 -0.06 -6.14 -18.62
CA LEU A 52 -1.51 -6.35 -18.72
C LEU A 52 -2.15 -5.81 -20.01
N PRO A 53 -1.79 -4.64 -20.55
CA PRO A 53 -2.28 -4.23 -21.86
C PRO A 53 -1.95 -5.21 -22.98
N LYS A 54 -0.76 -5.82 -22.97
CA LYS A 54 -0.37 -6.85 -23.96
C LYS A 54 -1.20 -8.12 -23.79
N VAL A 55 -1.47 -8.52 -22.55
CA VAL A 55 -2.36 -9.66 -22.25
C VAL A 55 -3.76 -9.38 -22.78
N PHE A 56 -4.34 -8.21 -22.50
CA PHE A 56 -5.65 -7.84 -23.02
C PHE A 56 -5.67 -7.80 -24.56
N ALA A 57 -4.65 -7.26 -25.20
CA ALA A 57 -4.56 -7.21 -26.65
C ALA A 57 -4.54 -8.60 -27.31
N SER A 58 -4.05 -9.62 -26.62
CA SER A 58 -4.02 -11.01 -27.10
C SER A 58 -5.33 -11.78 -26.88
N MET A 59 -6.26 -11.23 -26.07
CA MET A 59 -7.58 -11.83 -25.83
C MET A 59 -8.59 -11.40 -26.89
N GLY A 60 -9.47 -12.28 -27.35
CA GLY A 60 -10.48 -11.97 -28.37
C GLY A 60 -11.44 -10.82 -28.02
N ILE A 61 -11.76 -10.63 -26.73
CA ILE A 61 -12.58 -9.54 -26.18
C ILE A 61 -11.73 -8.51 -25.43
N GLY A 62 -10.42 -8.53 -25.62
CA GLY A 62 -9.45 -7.87 -24.75
C GLY A 62 -9.56 -6.36 -24.70
N THR A 63 -9.95 -5.72 -25.80
CA THR A 63 -10.14 -4.26 -25.81
C THR A 63 -11.21 -3.81 -24.83
N GLY A 64 -12.37 -4.47 -24.81
CA GLY A 64 -13.43 -4.15 -23.85
C GLY A 64 -13.06 -4.45 -22.40
N ALA A 65 -12.43 -5.60 -22.15
CA ALA A 65 -11.94 -5.98 -20.84
C ALA A 65 -10.85 -5.01 -20.34
N GLY A 66 -9.93 -4.61 -21.22
CA GLY A 66 -8.88 -3.65 -20.90
C GLY A 66 -9.43 -2.27 -20.54
N ILE A 67 -10.38 -1.75 -21.33
CA ILE A 67 -11.03 -0.45 -21.01
C ILE A 67 -11.72 -0.52 -19.64
N LEU A 68 -12.52 -1.56 -19.40
CA LEU A 68 -13.19 -1.73 -18.10
C LEU A 68 -12.20 -1.83 -16.94
N PHE A 69 -11.14 -2.61 -17.10
CA PHE A 69 -10.09 -2.75 -16.11
C PHE A 69 -9.45 -1.39 -15.77
N PHE A 70 -9.00 -0.63 -16.76
CA PHE A 70 -8.34 0.65 -16.51
C PHE A 70 -9.28 1.74 -16.00
N VAL A 71 -10.56 1.70 -16.33
CA VAL A 71 -11.57 2.58 -15.70
C VAL A 71 -11.73 2.24 -14.23
N LEU A 72 -11.81 0.96 -13.87
CA LEU A 72 -11.89 0.53 -12.47
C LEU A 72 -10.62 0.89 -11.69
N VAL A 73 -9.44 0.70 -12.29
CA VAL A 73 -8.15 1.12 -11.69
C VAL A 73 -8.13 2.63 -11.45
N LEU A 74 -8.59 3.44 -12.42
CA LEU A 74 -8.67 4.89 -12.27
C LEU A 74 -9.58 5.28 -11.10
N LEU A 75 -10.77 4.68 -11.01
CA LEU A 75 -11.71 4.96 -9.92
C LEU A 75 -11.13 4.55 -8.55
N ALA A 76 -10.48 3.39 -8.47
CA ALA A 76 -9.81 2.93 -7.26
C ALA A 76 -8.66 3.86 -6.86
N ALA A 77 -7.84 4.30 -7.82
CA ALA A 77 -6.76 5.24 -7.57
C ALA A 77 -7.27 6.60 -7.08
N LEU A 78 -8.35 7.12 -7.67
CA LEU A 78 -8.96 8.39 -7.24
C LEU A 78 -9.48 8.31 -5.81
N THR A 79 -10.20 7.26 -5.45
CA THR A 79 -10.73 7.10 -4.08
C THR A 79 -9.60 6.98 -3.04
N SER A 80 -8.54 6.24 -3.37
CA SER A 80 -7.36 6.12 -2.52
C SER A 80 -6.62 7.45 -2.38
N ALA A 81 -6.42 8.18 -3.48
CA ALA A 81 -5.75 9.47 -3.47
C ALA A 81 -6.50 10.50 -2.61
N VAL A 82 -7.83 10.54 -2.69
CA VAL A 82 -8.66 11.41 -1.85
C VAL A 82 -8.51 11.06 -0.36
N SER A 83 -8.52 9.78 -0.02
CA SER A 83 -8.38 9.33 1.38
C SER A 83 -7.00 9.66 1.96
N LEU A 84 -5.93 9.44 1.19
CA LEU A 84 -4.56 9.78 1.60
C LEU A 84 -4.37 11.31 1.75
N MET A 85 -4.95 12.08 0.83
CA MET A 85 -4.93 13.54 0.92
C MET A 85 -5.67 14.02 2.16
N GLU A 86 -6.84 13.48 2.47
CA GLU A 86 -7.63 13.86 3.65
C GLU A 86 -6.88 13.53 4.95
N THR A 87 -6.23 12.36 5.04
CA THR A 87 -5.40 11.98 6.19
C THR A 87 -4.26 13.00 6.40
N SER A 88 -3.58 13.37 5.33
CA SER A 88 -2.51 14.36 5.41
C SER A 88 -3.02 15.75 5.80
N VAL A 89 -4.12 16.19 5.20
CA VAL A 89 -4.74 17.49 5.52
C VAL A 89 -5.18 17.53 6.99
N SER A 90 -5.81 16.48 7.50
CA SER A 90 -6.21 16.38 8.91
C SER A 90 -5.01 16.47 9.84
N THR A 91 -3.93 15.76 9.53
CA THR A 91 -2.69 15.83 10.33
C THR A 91 -2.13 17.25 10.41
N PHE A 92 -2.08 17.99 9.29
CA PHE A 92 -1.63 19.37 9.31
C PHE A 92 -2.58 20.32 10.06
N MET A 93 -3.88 20.04 10.04
CA MET A 93 -4.85 20.80 10.81
C MET A 93 -4.67 20.56 12.32
N ASP A 94 -4.47 19.31 12.72
CA ASP A 94 -4.39 18.94 14.13
C ASP A 94 -3.05 19.34 14.76
N GLU A 95 -1.93 19.07 14.07
CA GLU A 95 -0.59 19.33 14.62
C GLU A 95 -0.12 20.77 14.45
N LEU A 96 -0.36 21.36 13.28
CA LEU A 96 0.12 22.72 12.95
C LEU A 96 -0.97 23.78 13.08
N HIS A 97 -2.19 23.38 13.48
CA HIS A 97 -3.34 24.27 13.60
C HIS A 97 -3.61 25.10 12.34
N TRP A 98 -3.34 24.51 11.16
CA TRP A 98 -3.60 25.18 9.89
C TRP A 98 -5.09 25.14 9.55
N SER A 99 -5.56 26.18 8.84
CA SER A 99 -6.90 26.11 8.26
C SER A 99 -6.95 25.02 7.18
N ARG A 100 -8.09 24.34 7.03
CA ARG A 100 -8.31 23.30 6.03
C ARG A 100 -7.89 23.74 4.63
N LYS A 101 -8.26 24.97 4.24
CA LYS A 101 -7.90 25.52 2.93
C LYS A 101 -6.39 25.60 2.72
N LYS A 102 -5.63 26.07 3.73
CA LYS A 102 -4.17 26.17 3.66
C LYS A 102 -3.53 24.78 3.57
N ALA A 103 -3.95 23.84 4.41
CA ALA A 103 -3.44 22.49 4.40
C ALA A 103 -3.73 21.77 3.07
N THR A 104 -4.96 21.89 2.54
CA THR A 104 -5.34 21.31 1.25
C THR A 104 -4.52 21.87 0.09
N VAL A 105 -4.35 23.19 -0.01
CA VAL A 105 -3.56 23.81 -1.07
C VAL A 105 -2.10 23.36 -0.99
N PHE A 106 -1.51 23.35 0.19
CA PHE A 106 -0.15 22.87 0.39
C PHE A 106 0.02 21.42 -0.06
N MET A 107 -0.86 20.52 0.41
CA MET A 107 -0.80 19.11 0.02
C MET A 107 -1.03 18.90 -1.47
N THR A 108 -1.93 19.68 -2.08
CA THR A 108 -2.15 19.61 -3.54
C THR A 108 -0.87 19.97 -4.30
N VAL A 109 -0.16 21.04 -3.89
CA VAL A 109 1.11 21.43 -4.52
C VAL A 109 2.16 20.32 -4.38
N VAL A 110 2.30 19.73 -3.17
CA VAL A 110 3.22 18.62 -2.93
C VAL A 110 2.87 17.40 -3.81
N MET A 111 1.59 17.02 -3.86
CA MET A 111 1.13 15.88 -4.67
C MET A 111 1.37 16.11 -6.17
N ILE A 112 1.09 17.31 -6.69
CA ILE A 112 1.36 17.63 -8.10
C ILE A 112 2.87 17.56 -8.37
N PHE A 113 3.70 18.12 -7.50
CA PHE A 113 5.15 18.12 -7.68
C PHE A 113 5.71 16.68 -7.69
N LEU A 114 5.42 15.89 -6.68
CA LEU A 114 5.90 14.50 -6.59
C LEU A 114 5.30 13.61 -7.68
N GLY A 115 4.02 13.78 -7.99
CA GLY A 115 3.35 13.05 -9.06
C GLY A 115 3.90 13.38 -10.44
N THR A 116 4.27 14.64 -10.69
CA THR A 116 4.92 15.05 -11.94
C THR A 116 6.31 14.41 -12.07
N LEU A 117 7.12 14.39 -11.01
CA LEU A 117 8.41 13.69 -11.01
C LEU A 117 8.24 12.19 -11.30
N SER A 118 7.27 11.53 -10.66
CA SER A 118 6.96 10.11 -10.89
C SER A 118 6.54 9.84 -12.33
N CYS A 119 5.72 10.71 -12.90
CA CYS A 119 5.25 10.58 -14.28
C CYS A 119 6.38 10.80 -15.30
N LEU A 120 7.20 11.82 -15.10
CA LEU A 120 8.32 12.15 -15.98
C LEU A 120 9.46 11.13 -15.89
N GLY A 121 9.57 10.38 -14.79
CA GLY A 121 10.56 9.33 -14.61
C GLY A 121 10.45 8.18 -15.63
N TYR A 122 9.27 7.95 -16.20
CA TYR A 122 9.07 6.99 -17.29
C TYR A 122 9.16 7.61 -18.70
N GLY A 123 9.53 8.88 -18.79
CA GLY A 123 9.62 9.62 -20.04
C GLY A 123 10.91 10.44 -20.13
N PRO A 124 10.83 11.78 -20.16
CA PRO A 124 12.01 12.64 -20.36
C PRO A 124 13.09 12.53 -19.29
N LEU A 125 12.74 12.07 -18.09
CA LEU A 125 13.67 11.91 -16.97
C LEU A 125 14.04 10.43 -16.71
N ALA A 126 13.81 9.53 -17.66
CA ALA A 126 14.09 8.10 -17.50
C ALA A 126 15.56 7.78 -17.21
N ASP A 127 16.47 8.62 -17.70
CA ASP A 127 17.91 8.49 -17.47
C ASP A 127 18.37 8.98 -16.09
N ILE A 128 17.49 9.69 -15.37
CA ILE A 128 17.80 10.20 -14.03
C ILE A 128 17.26 9.22 -13.00
N THR A 129 18.17 8.49 -12.36
CA THR A 129 17.84 7.51 -11.33
C THR A 129 18.33 7.94 -9.95
N VAL A 130 17.58 7.59 -8.91
CA VAL A 130 17.96 7.76 -7.50
C VAL A 130 18.27 6.38 -6.94
N ILE A 131 19.48 6.14 -6.49
CA ILE A 131 19.95 4.83 -6.02
C ILE A 131 19.73 3.72 -7.08
N GLY A 132 19.86 4.04 -8.38
CA GLY A 132 19.61 3.11 -9.47
C GLY A 132 18.12 2.82 -9.76
N MET A 133 17.19 3.49 -9.09
CA MET A 133 15.74 3.36 -9.29
C MET A 133 15.17 4.58 -9.99
N GLN A 134 14.14 4.42 -10.79
CA GLN A 134 13.33 5.52 -11.31
C GLN A 134 12.56 6.21 -10.19
N PHE A 135 12.10 7.45 -10.42
CA PHE A 135 11.44 8.24 -9.36
C PHE A 135 10.25 7.53 -8.72
N LEU A 136 9.38 6.89 -9.49
CA LEU A 136 8.24 6.18 -8.93
C LEU A 136 8.68 4.99 -8.07
N ASP A 137 9.64 4.21 -8.57
CA ASP A 137 10.17 3.04 -7.85
C ASP A 137 10.92 3.47 -6.58
N PHE A 138 11.63 4.60 -6.64
CA PHE A 138 12.29 5.17 -5.46
C PHE A 138 11.28 5.65 -4.41
N PHE A 139 10.20 6.33 -4.81
CA PHE A 139 9.15 6.76 -3.87
C PHE A 139 8.41 5.57 -3.29
N ASP A 140 8.12 4.55 -4.10
CA ASP A 140 7.54 3.30 -3.63
C ASP A 140 8.45 2.59 -2.61
N PHE A 141 9.73 2.46 -2.93
CA PHE A 141 10.73 1.92 -2.00
C PHE A 141 10.77 2.73 -0.69
N LEU A 142 10.85 4.05 -0.77
CA LEU A 142 10.92 4.91 0.41
C LEU A 142 9.67 4.78 1.28
N THR A 143 8.48 4.80 0.69
CA THR A 143 7.22 4.75 1.44
C THR A 143 6.90 3.34 1.93
N ASN A 144 6.88 2.36 1.06
CA ASN A 144 6.42 1.00 1.38
C ASN A 144 7.50 0.13 2.02
N SER A 145 8.75 0.26 1.56
CA SER A 145 9.83 -0.60 2.05
C SER A 145 10.56 -0.04 3.27
N VAL A 146 10.54 1.29 3.47
CA VAL A 146 11.26 1.93 4.58
C VAL A 146 10.29 2.56 5.59
N MET A 147 9.48 3.53 5.17
CA MET A 147 8.66 4.30 6.11
C MET A 147 7.54 3.46 6.73
N MET A 148 6.89 2.61 5.96
CA MET A 148 5.78 1.79 6.45
C MET A 148 6.22 0.77 7.52
N PRO A 149 7.29 -0.02 7.36
CA PRO A 149 7.79 -0.89 8.43
C PRO A 149 8.25 -0.13 9.67
N ILE A 150 8.89 1.04 9.51
CA ILE A 150 9.27 1.89 10.65
C ILE A 150 8.00 2.36 11.40
N ALA A 151 7.00 2.84 10.69
CA ALA A 151 5.74 3.26 11.30
C ALA A 151 5.02 2.09 11.99
N ALA A 152 5.05 0.88 11.39
CA ALA A 152 4.49 -0.31 12.00
C ALA A 152 5.20 -0.68 13.31
N ILE A 153 6.54 -0.66 13.34
CA ILE A 153 7.32 -0.90 14.56
C ILE A 153 6.99 0.16 15.62
N ALA A 154 6.98 1.44 15.24
CA ALA A 154 6.66 2.54 16.15
C ALA A 154 5.25 2.39 16.73
N THR A 155 4.26 2.04 15.91
CA THR A 155 2.88 1.78 16.36
C THR A 155 2.81 0.59 17.32
N CYS A 156 3.50 -0.50 17.02
CA CYS A 156 3.57 -1.67 17.91
C CYS A 156 4.20 -1.31 19.26
N LEU A 157 5.26 -0.51 19.28
CA LEU A 157 5.90 -0.03 20.49
C LEU A 157 4.98 0.91 21.28
N LEU A 158 4.33 1.84 20.60
CA LEU A 158 3.37 2.76 21.20
C LEU A 158 2.23 2.01 21.87
N VAL A 159 1.61 1.07 21.16
CA VAL A 159 0.50 0.27 21.68
C VAL A 159 0.94 -0.65 22.83
N SER A 160 2.10 -1.30 22.69
CA SER A 160 2.54 -2.30 23.69
C SER A 160 3.12 -1.69 24.96
N ARG A 161 3.75 -0.49 24.88
CA ARG A 161 4.49 0.11 26.00
C ARG A 161 3.90 1.40 26.56
N VAL A 162 3.25 2.20 25.72
CA VAL A 162 2.76 3.55 26.10
C VAL A 162 1.26 3.52 26.37
N ILE A 163 0.47 3.08 25.40
CA ILE A 163 -1.01 3.06 25.53
C ILE A 163 -1.45 1.93 26.43
N GLY A 164 -0.84 0.75 26.29
CA GLY A 164 -1.25 -0.48 26.96
C GLY A 164 -2.40 -1.19 26.25
N VAL A 165 -2.32 -2.52 26.20
CA VAL A 165 -3.36 -3.36 25.56
C VAL A 165 -4.71 -3.24 26.27
N GLU A 166 -4.72 -2.90 27.58
CA GLU A 166 -5.94 -2.72 28.38
C GLU A 166 -6.81 -1.56 27.89
N LYS A 167 -6.19 -0.44 27.44
CA LYS A 167 -6.97 0.68 26.89
C LYS A 167 -7.64 0.28 25.59
N ILE A 168 -6.95 -0.47 24.73
CA ILE A 168 -7.54 -0.97 23.47
C ILE A 168 -8.64 -1.97 23.76
N GLU A 169 -8.47 -2.83 24.77
CA GLU A 169 -9.51 -3.74 25.21
C GLU A 169 -10.76 -3.00 25.65
N ASN A 170 -10.61 -1.97 26.47
CA ASN A 170 -11.71 -1.16 26.94
C ASN A 170 -12.45 -0.51 25.77
N GLU A 171 -11.76 0.07 24.82
CA GLU A 171 -12.33 0.67 23.60
C GLU A 171 -13.09 -0.37 22.76
N VAL A 172 -12.51 -1.54 22.55
CA VAL A 172 -13.12 -2.64 21.77
C VAL A 172 -14.36 -3.21 22.48
N THR A 173 -14.36 -3.22 23.82
CA THR A 173 -15.44 -3.78 24.64
C THR A 173 -16.48 -2.74 25.05
N GLU A 174 -16.29 -1.47 24.75
CA GLU A 174 -17.18 -0.36 25.14
C GLU A 174 -18.62 -0.56 24.62
N GLY A 175 -18.79 -1.24 23.48
CA GLY A 175 -20.11 -1.62 22.98
C GLY A 175 -20.69 -2.93 23.54
N GLY A 176 -20.15 -3.47 24.64
CA GLY A 176 -20.62 -4.73 25.27
C GLY A 176 -20.21 -6.00 24.51
N HIS A 177 -19.26 -5.92 23.58
CA HIS A 177 -18.78 -7.05 22.80
C HIS A 177 -17.49 -7.64 23.39
N PRO A 178 -17.38 -8.97 23.61
CA PRO A 178 -16.18 -9.58 24.15
C PRO A 178 -15.02 -9.53 23.13
N PHE A 179 -13.85 -9.13 23.58
CA PHE A 179 -12.62 -9.18 22.79
C PHE A 179 -12.04 -10.62 22.77
N LYS A 180 -12.67 -11.49 21.98
CA LYS A 180 -12.33 -12.94 21.93
C LYS A 180 -10.88 -13.25 21.50
N ARG A 181 -10.23 -12.36 20.75
CA ARG A 181 -8.88 -12.56 20.20
C ARG A 181 -7.78 -11.79 20.97
N LYS A 182 -8.05 -11.34 22.18
CA LYS A 182 -7.12 -10.55 23.01
C LYS A 182 -5.72 -11.14 23.10
N ALA A 183 -5.61 -12.43 23.43
CA ALA A 183 -4.31 -13.10 23.61
C ALA A 183 -3.51 -13.14 22.30
N ILE A 184 -4.18 -13.43 21.19
CA ILE A 184 -3.55 -13.43 19.85
C ILE A 184 -3.09 -12.01 19.50
N PHE A 185 -3.94 -11.02 19.66
CA PHE A 185 -3.62 -9.61 19.40
C PHE A 185 -2.42 -9.14 20.21
N GLN A 186 -2.40 -9.46 21.51
CA GLN A 186 -1.30 -9.09 22.40
C GLN A 186 0.03 -9.74 21.99
N PHE A 187 0.01 -11.03 21.63
CA PHE A 187 1.20 -11.74 21.14
C PHE A 187 1.69 -11.16 19.80
N MET A 188 0.77 -10.91 18.88
CA MET A 188 1.08 -10.35 17.55
C MET A 188 1.74 -8.98 17.67
N ILE A 189 1.11 -8.04 18.39
CA ILE A 189 1.63 -6.67 18.53
C ILE A 189 2.94 -6.61 19.31
N LYS A 190 3.08 -7.44 20.34
CA LYS A 190 4.25 -7.37 21.21
C LYS A 190 5.50 -8.01 20.60
N TYR A 191 5.33 -9.06 19.81
CA TYR A 191 6.45 -9.86 19.31
C TYR A 191 6.44 -10.03 17.80
N LEU A 192 5.38 -10.55 17.24
CA LEU A 192 5.38 -11.01 15.85
C LEU A 192 5.44 -9.83 14.84
N CYS A 193 4.57 -8.85 14.99
CA CYS A 193 4.53 -7.71 14.07
C CYS A 193 5.82 -6.90 14.05
N PRO A 194 6.45 -6.53 15.19
CA PRO A 194 7.73 -5.81 15.17
C PRO A 194 8.86 -6.62 14.55
N ILE A 195 8.91 -7.94 14.79
CA ILE A 195 9.93 -8.81 14.22
C ILE A 195 9.78 -8.89 12.70
N PHE A 196 8.57 -9.16 12.20
CA PHE A 196 8.33 -9.20 10.76
C PHE A 196 8.58 -7.85 10.08
N ALA A 197 8.14 -6.76 10.68
CA ALA A 197 8.41 -5.43 10.15
C ALA A 197 9.91 -5.11 10.10
N ALA A 198 10.68 -5.54 11.10
CA ALA A 198 12.14 -5.39 11.10
C ALA A 198 12.81 -6.26 10.01
N ILE A 199 12.34 -7.50 9.83
CA ILE A 199 12.84 -8.38 8.75
C ILE A 199 12.54 -7.76 7.39
N ILE A 200 11.32 -7.28 7.16
CA ILE A 200 10.94 -6.61 5.91
C ILE A 200 11.82 -5.40 5.66
N LEU A 201 12.01 -4.54 6.65
CA LEU A 201 12.86 -3.35 6.55
C LEU A 201 14.29 -3.71 6.14
N VAL A 202 14.90 -4.65 6.87
CA VAL A 202 16.29 -5.06 6.63
C VAL A 202 16.44 -5.71 5.24
N SER A 203 15.52 -6.63 4.89
CA SER A 203 15.58 -7.32 3.61
C SER A 203 15.34 -6.37 2.42
N SER A 204 14.40 -5.45 2.53
CA SER A 204 14.12 -4.47 1.47
C SER A 204 15.29 -3.50 1.27
N VAL A 205 15.89 -3.02 2.36
CA VAL A 205 17.10 -2.18 2.27
C VAL A 205 18.27 -2.96 1.67
N ALA A 206 18.51 -4.20 2.11
CA ALA A 206 19.57 -5.05 1.57
C ALA A 206 19.38 -5.33 0.07
N ASN A 207 18.13 -5.55 -0.38
CA ASN A 207 17.80 -5.70 -1.79
C ASN A 207 18.06 -4.41 -2.59
N ALA A 208 17.67 -3.26 -2.07
CA ALA A 208 17.90 -1.96 -2.73
C ALA A 208 19.38 -1.64 -2.94
N PHE A 209 20.26 -2.09 -2.04
CA PHE A 209 21.71 -1.96 -2.18
C PHE A 209 22.38 -3.15 -2.91
N GLY A 210 21.59 -4.09 -3.42
CA GLY A 210 22.11 -5.23 -4.18
C GLY A 210 22.86 -6.28 -3.34
N TRP A 211 22.67 -6.28 -2.01
CA TRP A 211 23.28 -7.27 -1.13
C TRP A 211 22.55 -8.61 -1.17
N ILE A 212 21.28 -8.59 -1.52
CA ILE A 212 20.41 -9.76 -1.67
C ILE A 212 19.59 -9.55 -2.93
N SER A 213 19.45 -10.57 -3.77
CA SER A 213 18.51 -10.59 -4.90
C SER A 213 17.24 -11.30 -4.44
N MET A 214 16.12 -10.60 -4.39
CA MET A 214 14.80 -11.18 -4.19
C MET A 214 14.00 -11.12 -5.48
#